data_9dd60c4372358464cc136db532711317
#
_entry.id   9dd60c4372358464cc136db532711317
#
_cell.length_a   1.000
_cell.length_b   1.000
_cell.length_c   1.000
_cell.angle_alpha   90.00
_cell.angle_beta   90.00
_cell.angle_gamma   90.00
#
_symmetry.space_group_name_H-M   'P 1'
#
loop_
_entity.id
_entity.type
_entity.pdbx_description
1 polymer ?
#
loop_
_entity_poly.entity_id
_entity_poly.type
_entity_poly.pdbx_seq_one_letter_code
_entity_poly.pdbx_strand_id
1 'polypeptide(L)'
;MSITTAMTSVPKPAPELIEAFREAPTCIISDNLARLPGAVGLRPFHRGGRLVGTAFTVRTRPGDNLAIHAALELVGPGDVIVVDGGGDETRALVGEIMKNIA
;
A
#
# COMPACT_ATOMS: atom_id res chain seq x y z
N MET A 1 12.02 16.52 8.93
CA MET A 1 11.91 15.12 9.38
C MET A 1 12.72 14.24 8.44
N SER A 2 13.52 13.37 8.98
CA SER A 2 14.28 12.43 8.17
C SER A 2 13.36 11.33 7.63
N ILE A 3 13.50 10.99 6.35
CA ILE A 3 12.80 9.86 5.73
C ILE A 3 13.13 8.56 6.47
N THR A 4 14.37 8.40 6.90
CA THR A 4 14.82 7.23 7.65
C THR A 4 14.03 7.02 8.95
N THR A 5 13.67 8.08 9.66
CA THR A 5 12.86 8.01 10.87
C THR A 5 11.43 7.55 10.57
N ALA A 6 10.88 7.97 9.42
CA ALA A 6 9.52 7.62 9.01
C ALA A 6 9.37 6.17 8.51
N MET A 7 10.49 5.50 8.25
CA MET A 7 10.53 4.15 7.67
C MET A 7 11.05 3.11 8.66
N THR A 8 10.72 3.25 9.93
CA THR A 8 11.09 2.28 10.96
C THR A 8 10.46 0.93 10.65
N SER A 9 11.22 -0.13 10.90
CA SER A 9 10.74 -1.50 10.76
C SER A 9 9.55 -1.76 11.69
N VAL A 10 8.45 -2.27 11.12
CA VAL A 10 7.27 -2.68 11.86
C VAL A 10 7.16 -4.19 11.77
N PRO A 11 6.77 -4.89 12.85
CA PRO A 11 6.53 -6.34 12.77
C PRO A 11 5.49 -6.66 11.71
N LYS A 12 5.79 -7.66 10.87
CA LYS A 12 4.88 -8.13 9.83
C LYS A 12 3.94 -9.20 10.37
N PRO A 13 2.70 -9.29 9.85
CA PRO A 13 1.82 -10.39 10.17
C PRO A 13 2.42 -11.75 9.76
N ALA A 14 2.03 -12.80 10.45
CA ALA A 14 2.44 -14.15 10.06
C ALA A 14 1.93 -14.50 8.66
N PRO A 15 2.69 -15.26 7.85
CA PRO A 15 2.27 -15.64 6.50
C PRO A 15 0.91 -16.37 6.48
N GLU A 16 0.60 -17.14 7.50
CA GLU A 16 -0.67 -17.86 7.64
C GLU A 16 -1.85 -16.89 7.75
N LEU A 17 -1.66 -15.77 8.41
CA LEU A 17 -2.69 -14.75 8.53
C LEU A 17 -2.95 -14.07 7.19
N ILE A 18 -1.90 -13.75 6.44
CA ILE A 18 -2.03 -13.17 5.09
C ILE A 18 -2.80 -14.14 4.19
N GLU A 19 -2.45 -15.43 4.24
CA GLU A 19 -3.12 -16.45 3.42
C GLU A 19 -4.61 -16.59 3.78
N ALA A 20 -4.97 -16.45 5.06
CA ALA A 20 -6.36 -16.51 5.51
C ALA A 20 -7.22 -15.40 4.89
N PHE A 21 -6.65 -14.25 4.57
CA PHE A 21 -7.38 -13.15 3.93
C PHE A 21 -7.52 -13.30 2.41
N ARG A 22 -6.81 -14.23 1.79
CA ARG A 22 -6.81 -14.36 0.33
C ARG A 22 -8.19 -14.65 -0.25
N GLU A 23 -8.98 -15.44 0.44
CA GLU A 23 -10.35 -15.81 0.02
C GLU A 23 -11.44 -15.00 0.74
N ALA A 24 -11.08 -14.12 1.67
CA ALA A 24 -12.06 -13.36 2.44
C ALA A 24 -12.70 -12.25 1.58
N PRO A 25 -14.03 -12.17 1.48
CA PRO A 25 -14.69 -11.04 0.84
C PRO A 25 -14.46 -9.75 1.61
N THR A 26 -14.14 -8.67 0.90
CA THR A 26 -13.85 -7.38 1.54
C THR A 26 -15.05 -6.82 2.31
N CYS A 27 -16.27 -7.09 1.87
CA CYS A 27 -17.47 -6.66 2.57
C CYS A 27 -17.61 -7.31 3.94
N ILE A 28 -17.22 -8.58 4.08
CA ILE A 28 -17.24 -9.28 5.37
C ILE A 28 -16.14 -8.75 6.29
N ILE A 29 -14.96 -8.46 5.74
CA ILE A 29 -13.90 -7.80 6.52
C ILE A 29 -14.40 -6.46 7.06
N SER A 30 -15.01 -5.65 6.22
CA SER A 30 -15.57 -4.36 6.63
C SER A 30 -16.63 -4.50 7.73
N ASP A 31 -17.53 -5.48 7.60
CA ASP A 31 -18.57 -5.74 8.61
C ASP A 31 -17.98 -6.05 9.98
N ASN A 32 -16.86 -6.77 10.02
CA ASN A 32 -16.17 -7.11 11.26
C ASN A 32 -15.35 -5.95 11.84
N LEU A 33 -15.18 -4.88 11.08
CA LEU A 33 -14.48 -3.67 11.49
C LEU A 33 -15.44 -2.48 11.67
N ALA A 34 -16.68 -2.74 12.03
CA ALA A 34 -17.74 -1.74 12.25
C ALA A 34 -18.03 -0.88 11.00
N ARG A 35 -17.65 -1.34 9.81
CA ARG A 35 -17.85 -0.67 8.52
C ARG A 35 -17.15 0.72 8.42
N LEU A 36 -16.20 0.99 9.30
CA LEU A 36 -15.54 2.30 9.36
C LEU A 36 -14.25 2.38 8.54
N PRO A 37 -13.31 1.42 8.66
CA PRO A 37 -12.05 1.51 7.90
C PRO A 37 -12.23 1.02 6.47
N GLY A 38 -11.42 1.61 5.60
CA GLY A 38 -11.34 1.21 4.21
C GLY A 38 -10.90 2.36 3.33
N ALA A 39 -10.33 2.02 2.18
CA ALA A 39 -9.96 3.00 1.18
C ALA A 39 -11.15 3.31 0.29
N VAL A 40 -11.36 4.59 0.02
CA VAL A 40 -12.46 5.07 -0.83
C VAL A 40 -11.87 5.65 -2.12
N GLY A 41 -12.53 5.37 -3.25
CA GLY A 41 -12.13 5.95 -4.54
C GLY A 41 -11.03 5.21 -5.27
N LEU A 42 -10.55 4.09 -4.75
CA LEU A 42 -9.59 3.26 -5.46
C LEU A 42 -10.27 2.41 -6.54
N ARG A 43 -9.63 2.29 -7.68
CA ARG A 43 -10.08 1.45 -8.78
C ARG A 43 -8.95 0.55 -9.25
N PRO A 44 -9.22 -0.73 -9.58
CA PRO A 44 -8.20 -1.61 -10.10
C PRO A 44 -7.79 -1.21 -11.52
N PHE A 45 -6.49 -1.19 -11.78
CA PHE A 45 -5.94 -1.00 -13.12
C PHE A 45 -5.28 -2.28 -13.64
N HIS A 46 -5.34 -3.36 -12.87
CA HIS A 46 -4.88 -4.68 -13.29
C HIS A 46 -6.04 -5.48 -13.90
N ARG A 47 -5.71 -6.55 -14.61
CA ARG A 47 -6.69 -7.33 -15.40
C ARG A 47 -7.41 -8.42 -14.61
N GLY A 48 -7.35 -8.41 -13.32
CA GLY A 48 -8.02 -9.39 -12.47
C GLY A 48 -7.11 -9.92 -11.39
N GLY A 49 -7.62 -10.86 -10.62
CA GLY A 49 -6.95 -11.38 -9.44
C GLY A 49 -7.20 -10.53 -8.22
N ARG A 50 -6.74 -11.03 -7.09
CA ARG A 50 -6.85 -10.37 -5.80
C ARG A 50 -5.48 -9.86 -5.36
N LEU A 51 -5.45 -8.70 -4.75
CA LEU A 51 -4.26 -8.15 -4.12
C LEU A 51 -4.39 -8.36 -2.61
N VAL A 52 -3.54 -9.21 -2.06
CA VAL A 52 -3.49 -9.51 -0.63
C VAL A 52 -2.04 -9.52 -0.20
N GLY A 53 -1.72 -8.80 0.86
CA GLY A 53 -0.35 -8.74 1.35
C GLY A 53 -0.21 -7.84 2.55
N THR A 54 1.01 -7.73 3.05
CA THR A 54 1.35 -6.83 4.14
C THR A 54 1.41 -5.40 3.63
N ALA A 55 0.63 -4.51 4.22
CA ALA A 55 0.67 -3.10 3.85
C ALA A 55 2.01 -2.47 4.25
N PHE A 56 2.66 -1.85 3.27
CA PHE A 56 3.81 -0.98 3.48
C PHE A 56 3.35 0.44 3.14
N THR A 57 3.11 1.24 4.18
CA THR A 57 2.47 2.54 4.03
C THR A 57 3.50 3.64 3.83
N VAL A 58 3.24 4.53 2.89
CA VAL A 58 4.11 5.65 2.56
C VAL A 58 3.26 6.93 2.52
N ARG A 59 3.67 7.94 3.27
CA ARG A 59 3.06 9.27 3.17
C ARG A 59 4.03 10.22 2.49
N THR A 60 3.56 10.91 1.46
CA THR A 60 4.36 11.88 0.72
C THR A 60 3.71 13.27 0.77
N ARG A 61 4.52 14.29 0.46
CA ARG A 61 3.96 15.60 0.11
C ARG A 61 3.29 15.52 -1.25
N PRO A 62 2.25 16.31 -1.53
CA PRO A 62 1.62 16.35 -2.84
C PRO A 62 2.65 16.59 -3.95
N GLY A 63 2.64 15.72 -4.96
CA GLY A 63 3.54 15.81 -6.10
C GLY A 63 5.00 15.44 -5.87
N ASP A 64 5.35 14.99 -4.66
CA ASP A 64 6.72 14.59 -4.30
C ASP A 64 6.78 13.07 -4.12
N ASN A 65 7.63 12.39 -4.86
CA ASN A 65 7.76 10.94 -4.81
C ASN A 65 9.03 10.43 -4.11
N LEU A 66 9.75 11.31 -3.42
CA LEU A 66 11.01 10.95 -2.76
C LEU A 66 10.82 9.81 -1.74
N ALA A 67 9.77 9.88 -0.92
CA ALA A 67 9.48 8.84 0.06
C ALA A 67 9.14 7.50 -0.61
N ILE A 68 8.51 7.52 -1.77
CA ILE A 68 8.20 6.30 -2.54
C ILE A 68 9.50 5.66 -3.05
N HIS A 69 10.43 6.45 -3.58
CA HIS A 69 11.73 5.94 -4.00
C HIS A 69 12.49 5.30 -2.84
N ALA A 70 12.48 5.92 -1.67
CA ALA A 70 13.10 5.35 -0.48
C ALA A 70 12.40 4.05 -0.05
N ALA A 71 11.08 3.98 -0.14
CA ALA A 71 10.31 2.80 0.21
C ALA A 71 10.64 1.60 -0.69
N LEU A 72 10.90 1.84 -1.98
CA LEU A 72 11.23 0.76 -2.92
C LEU A 72 12.49 -0.02 -2.54
N GLU A 73 13.38 0.58 -1.76
CA GLU A 73 14.59 -0.10 -1.26
C GLU A 73 14.30 -0.97 -0.03
N LEU A 74 13.17 -0.78 0.62
CA LEU A 74 12.82 -1.44 1.89
C LEU A 74 11.74 -2.49 1.75
N VAL A 75 10.90 -2.40 0.72
CA VAL A 75 9.82 -3.37 0.50
C VAL A 75 10.37 -4.71 0.07
N GLY A 76 9.68 -5.76 0.44
CA GLY A 76 10.03 -7.13 0.07
C GLY A 76 8.87 -7.84 -0.62
N PRO A 77 9.12 -9.08 -1.09
CA PRO A 77 8.07 -9.90 -1.69
C PRO A 77 6.88 -10.07 -0.74
N GLY A 78 5.67 -9.94 -1.27
CA GLY A 78 4.44 -10.03 -0.49
C GLY A 78 4.01 -8.73 0.18
N ASP A 79 4.82 -7.68 0.15
CA ASP A 79 4.40 -6.37 0.62
C ASP A 79 3.55 -5.66 -0.43
N VAL A 80 2.58 -4.88 0.04
CA VAL A 80 1.73 -4.02 -0.80
C VAL A 80 2.01 -2.57 -0.42
N ILE A 81 2.53 -1.81 -1.37
CA ILE A 81 2.83 -0.39 -1.14
C ILE A 81 1.53 0.40 -1.22
N VAL A 82 1.20 1.09 -0.13
CA VAL A 82 0.03 1.95 -0.02
C VAL A 82 0.50 3.38 0.18
N VAL A 83 0.22 4.26 -0.78
CA VAL A 83 0.73 5.62 -0.78
C VAL A 83 -0.39 6.61 -0.47
N ASP A 84 -0.16 7.47 0.52
CA ASP A 84 -0.97 8.66 0.78
C ASP A 84 -0.23 9.87 0.19
N GLY A 85 -0.71 10.36 -0.93
CA GLY A 85 -0.14 11.51 -1.64
C GLY A 85 -0.83 12.83 -1.36
N GLY A 86 -1.66 12.90 -0.31
CA GLY A 86 -2.37 14.11 0.06
C GLY A 86 -3.58 14.45 -0.81
N GLY A 87 -4.03 13.50 -1.66
CA GLY A 87 -5.20 13.71 -2.52
C GLY A 87 -4.95 14.57 -3.76
N ASP A 88 -3.69 14.85 -4.10
CA ASP A 88 -3.36 15.61 -5.31
C ASP A 88 -3.57 14.74 -6.56
N GLU A 89 -4.45 15.17 -7.44
CA GLU A 89 -4.75 14.49 -8.71
C GLU A 89 -4.06 15.14 -9.90
N THR A 90 -3.23 16.15 -9.70
CA THR A 90 -2.64 16.93 -10.80
C THR A 90 -1.26 16.43 -11.23
N ARG A 91 -0.60 15.62 -10.41
CA ARG A 91 0.76 15.13 -10.66
C ARG A 91 0.87 13.65 -10.37
N ALA A 92 1.47 12.91 -11.29
CA ALA A 92 1.75 11.49 -11.09
C ALA A 92 2.90 11.32 -10.09
N LEU A 93 2.75 10.37 -9.16
CA LEU A 93 3.79 10.00 -8.20
C LEU A 93 4.56 8.76 -8.65
N VAL A 94 3.91 7.86 -9.39
CA VAL A 94 4.47 6.59 -9.81
C VAL A 94 4.32 6.44 -11.32
N GLY A 95 5.41 6.07 -11.98
CA GLY A 95 5.43 5.74 -13.39
C GLY A 95 5.72 4.26 -13.61
N GLU A 96 5.80 3.86 -14.89
CA GLU A 96 6.02 2.47 -15.26
C GLU A 96 7.36 1.93 -14.78
N ILE A 97 8.41 2.74 -14.81
CA ILE A 97 9.74 2.33 -14.34
C ILE A 97 9.70 1.98 -12.86
N MET A 98 9.08 2.80 -12.02
CA MET A 98 8.93 2.54 -10.60
C MET A 98 8.08 1.29 -10.34
N LYS A 99 7.00 1.10 -11.10
CA LYS A 99 6.17 -0.09 -11.04
C LYS A 99 6.98 -1.35 -11.32
N ASN A 100 7.85 -1.32 -12.32
CA ASN A 100 8.68 -2.47 -12.69
C ASN A 100 9.79 -2.77 -11.67
N ILE A 101 10.28 -1.75 -10.96
CA ILE A 101 11.22 -1.93 -9.85
C ILE A 101 10.51 -2.61 -8.66
N ALA A 102 9.29 -2.21 -8.39
CA ALA A 102 8.51 -2.82 -7.32
C ALA A 102 8.08 -4.23 -7.70
#